data_f1ea738003f0be59885a93323b1c54ac
#
_entry.id   f1ea738003f0be59885a93323b1c54ac
#
_cell.length_a   1.000
_cell.length_b   1.000
_cell.length_c   1.000
_cell.angle_alpha   90.00
_cell.angle_beta   90.00
_cell.angle_gamma   90.00
#
_symmetry.space_group_name_H-M   'P 1'
#
loop_
_entity.id
_entity.type
_entity.pdbx_description
1 polymer ?
#
loop_
_entity_poly.entity_id
_entity_poly.type
_entity_poly.pdbx_seq_one_letter_code
_entity_poly.pdbx_strand_id
1 'polypeptide(L)'
;MRTILGACLLAATFAVPALAADSPKKGSAADEEFMTGLRKIGVMTGEAFACSTKEEQPKVGQDVLDLATQVSLHFGLQAAFVFSGSFGYGTAHDFDRKACPQALGDFKALRAKYLAP
;
A
#
# COMPACT_ATOMS: atom_id res chain seq x y z
N MET A 1 28.34 -4.87 -59.14
CA MET A 1 27.15 -4.13 -58.89
C MET A 1 26.16 -4.95 -58.05
N ARG A 2 26.45 -5.16 -56.84
CA ARG A 2 25.51 -5.84 -55.94
C ARG A 2 25.68 -5.26 -54.55
N THR A 3 24.79 -4.38 -54.26
CA THR A 3 24.55 -3.84 -52.94
C THR A 3 23.94 -4.92 -52.07
N ILE A 4 24.69 -5.41 -51.13
CA ILE A 4 24.16 -6.25 -50.07
C ILE A 4 23.86 -5.35 -48.90
N LEU A 5 22.60 -5.05 -48.75
CA LEU A 5 22.08 -4.45 -47.54
C LEU A 5 22.12 -5.49 -46.44
N GLY A 6 23.10 -5.34 -45.56
CA GLY A 6 23.12 -6.05 -44.30
C GLY A 6 22.11 -5.41 -43.36
N ALA A 7 21.02 -6.07 -43.20
CA ALA A 7 20.07 -5.72 -42.12
C ALA A 7 20.69 -6.11 -40.78
N CYS A 8 21.24 -5.12 -40.09
CA CYS A 8 21.53 -5.26 -38.65
C CYS A 8 20.22 -5.29 -37.90
N LEU A 9 19.73 -6.47 -37.63
CA LEU A 9 18.74 -6.70 -36.58
C LEU A 9 19.42 -6.46 -35.24
N LEU A 10 19.33 -5.24 -34.77
CA LEU A 10 19.56 -4.94 -33.39
C LEU A 10 18.41 -5.57 -32.61
N ALA A 11 18.58 -6.82 -32.21
CA ALA A 11 17.81 -7.40 -31.14
C ALA A 11 18.16 -6.63 -29.85
N ALA A 12 17.41 -5.60 -29.58
CA ALA A 12 17.41 -4.99 -28.28
C ALA A 12 16.80 -6.01 -27.31
N THR A 13 17.64 -6.88 -26.82
CA THR A 13 17.30 -7.67 -25.65
C THR A 13 17.21 -6.67 -24.50
N PHE A 14 16.01 -6.22 -24.23
CA PHE A 14 15.71 -5.63 -22.94
C PHE A 14 15.80 -6.76 -21.91
N ALA A 15 17.02 -7.06 -21.53
CA ALA A 15 17.23 -7.74 -20.28
C ALA A 15 16.68 -6.79 -19.21
N VAL A 16 15.58 -7.15 -18.61
CA VAL A 16 15.16 -6.56 -17.33
C VAL A 16 15.90 -7.38 -16.27
N PRO A 17 17.12 -6.96 -15.92
CA PRO A 17 17.89 -7.74 -14.96
C PRO A 17 17.51 -7.28 -13.58
N ALA A 18 17.70 -8.14 -12.67
CA ALA A 18 17.91 -7.86 -11.27
C ALA A 18 16.68 -7.56 -10.41
N LEU A 19 15.58 -7.02 -10.89
CA LEU A 19 14.37 -6.90 -10.07
C LEU A 19 13.72 -8.27 -9.78
N ALA A 20 13.99 -9.26 -10.61
CA ALA A 20 13.51 -10.63 -10.40
C ALA A 20 14.43 -11.43 -9.46
N ALA A 21 15.70 -11.03 -9.30
CA ALA A 21 16.66 -11.74 -8.46
C ALA A 21 16.51 -11.39 -6.97
N ASP A 22 16.01 -10.19 -6.67
CA ASP A 22 15.76 -9.69 -5.31
C ASP A 22 14.29 -9.81 -4.90
N SER A 23 13.51 -10.59 -5.62
CA SER A 23 12.17 -10.95 -5.15
C SER A 23 12.31 -11.61 -3.79
N PRO A 24 11.70 -11.06 -2.73
CA PRO A 24 11.71 -11.73 -1.44
C PRO A 24 11.22 -13.15 -1.64
N LYS A 25 11.90 -14.11 -1.07
CA LYS A 25 11.51 -15.52 -1.15
C LYS A 25 10.05 -15.62 -0.79
N LYS A 26 9.20 -15.93 -1.78
CA LYS A 26 7.79 -16.21 -1.55
C LYS A 26 7.68 -17.22 -0.44
N GLY A 27 6.96 -16.85 0.61
CA GLY A 27 6.43 -17.83 1.53
C GLY A 27 7.14 -18.00 2.84
N SER A 28 7.78 -16.97 3.42
CA SER A 28 7.89 -17.03 4.86
C SER A 28 6.52 -16.75 5.47
N ALA A 29 6.05 -17.61 6.37
CA ALA A 29 4.80 -17.40 7.10
C ALA A 29 4.75 -16.04 7.80
N ALA A 30 5.91 -15.53 8.25
CA ALA A 30 6.08 -14.22 8.86
C ALA A 30 5.75 -13.09 7.86
N ASP A 31 6.16 -13.19 6.60
CA ASP A 31 5.87 -12.18 5.57
C ASP A 31 4.37 -12.17 5.22
N GLU A 32 3.74 -13.32 5.13
CA GLU A 32 2.30 -13.42 4.89
C GLU A 32 1.49 -12.87 6.06
N GLU A 33 1.88 -13.17 7.28
CA GLU A 33 1.25 -12.64 8.48
C GLU A 33 1.38 -11.12 8.54
N PHE A 34 2.57 -10.60 8.27
CA PHE A 34 2.82 -9.16 8.19
C PHE A 34 1.94 -8.49 7.13
N MET A 35 1.91 -9.03 5.92
CA MET A 35 1.11 -8.47 4.83
C MET A 35 -0.40 -8.56 5.12
N THR A 36 -0.84 -9.63 5.77
CA THR A 36 -2.23 -9.77 6.22
C THR A 36 -2.59 -8.73 7.27
N GLY A 37 -1.71 -8.50 8.24
CA GLY A 37 -1.86 -7.46 9.25
C GLY A 37 -1.92 -6.07 8.62
N LEU A 38 -1.05 -5.81 7.66
CA LEU A 38 -0.99 -4.53 6.95
C LEU A 38 -2.26 -4.26 6.13
N ARG A 39 -2.83 -5.28 5.49
CA ARG A 39 -4.14 -5.18 4.80
C ARG A 39 -5.26 -4.85 5.78
N LYS A 40 -5.29 -5.49 6.92
CA LYS A 40 -6.32 -5.22 7.96
C LYS A 40 -6.23 -3.78 8.45
N ILE A 41 -5.02 -3.29 8.71
CA ILE A 41 -4.78 -1.90 9.11
C ILE A 41 -5.21 -0.95 7.98
N GLY A 42 -4.86 -1.23 6.75
CA GLY A 42 -5.26 -0.42 5.60
C GLY A 42 -6.79 -0.34 5.45
N VAL A 43 -7.48 -1.46 5.51
CA VAL A 43 -8.96 -1.50 5.44
C VAL A 43 -9.56 -0.70 6.59
N MET A 44 -9.10 -0.93 7.81
CA MET A 44 -9.59 -0.20 8.99
C MET A 44 -9.40 1.31 8.87
N THR A 45 -8.26 1.78 8.37
CA THR A 45 -8.03 3.21 8.14
C THR A 45 -8.95 3.78 7.06
N GLY A 46 -9.25 2.99 6.03
CA GLY A 46 -10.21 3.35 4.99
C GLY A 46 -11.64 3.48 5.52
N GLU A 47 -12.07 2.54 6.33
CA GLU A 47 -13.36 2.59 7.01
C GLU A 47 -13.45 3.79 7.96
N ALA A 48 -12.40 4.06 8.73
CA ALA A 48 -12.34 5.23 9.59
C ALA A 48 -12.44 6.54 8.79
N PHE A 49 -11.79 6.63 7.64
CA PHE A 49 -11.94 7.75 6.73
C PHE A 49 -13.39 7.89 6.24
N ALA A 50 -14.02 6.81 5.80
CA ALA A 50 -15.41 6.81 5.36
C ALA A 50 -16.40 7.15 6.48
N CYS A 51 -16.06 6.81 7.72
CA CYS A 51 -16.84 7.14 8.93
C CYS A 51 -16.64 8.57 9.43
N SER A 52 -15.59 9.27 8.96
CA SER A 52 -15.29 10.63 9.38
C SER A 52 -16.24 11.63 8.73
N THR A 53 -16.48 12.75 9.41
CA THR A 53 -17.23 13.86 8.82
C THR A 53 -16.44 14.49 7.67
N LYS A 54 -17.12 15.22 6.79
CA LYS A 54 -16.46 15.92 5.68
C LYS A 54 -15.41 16.91 6.15
N GLU A 55 -15.62 17.52 7.28
CA GLU A 55 -14.68 18.46 7.90
C GLU A 55 -13.43 17.77 8.45
N GLU A 56 -13.56 16.53 8.91
CA GLU A 56 -12.48 15.73 9.47
C GLU A 56 -11.67 14.97 8.41
N GLN A 57 -12.29 14.64 7.27
CA GLN A 57 -11.67 13.83 6.22
C GLN A 57 -10.31 14.37 5.74
N PRO A 58 -10.10 15.69 5.55
CA PRO A 58 -8.80 16.19 5.12
C PRO A 58 -7.69 15.87 6.13
N LYS A 59 -7.98 15.95 7.42
CA LYS A 59 -7.01 15.62 8.46
C LYS A 59 -6.76 14.11 8.53
N VAL A 60 -7.81 13.32 8.47
CA VAL A 60 -7.67 11.85 8.44
C VAL A 60 -6.87 11.41 7.21
N GLY A 61 -7.14 12.02 6.05
CA GLY A 61 -6.39 11.76 4.82
C GLY A 61 -4.91 12.09 4.96
N GLN A 62 -4.57 13.20 5.62
CA GLN A 62 -3.17 13.55 5.88
C GLN A 62 -2.51 12.53 6.81
N ASP A 63 -3.17 12.13 7.87
CA ASP A 63 -2.68 11.12 8.80
C ASP A 63 -2.45 9.76 8.08
N VAL A 64 -3.31 9.39 7.14
CA VAL A 64 -3.15 8.18 6.32
C VAL A 64 -1.93 8.28 5.39
N LEU A 65 -1.70 9.44 4.78
CA LEU A 65 -0.49 9.69 3.97
C LEU A 65 0.77 9.58 4.81
N ASP A 66 0.75 10.11 6.01
CA ASP A 66 1.87 10.03 6.94
C ASP A 66 2.14 8.57 7.35
N LEU A 67 1.09 7.79 7.63
CA LEU A 67 1.19 6.35 7.88
C LEU A 67 1.77 5.60 6.67
N ALA A 68 1.28 5.88 5.47
CA ALA A 68 1.80 5.26 4.24
C ALA A 68 3.28 5.58 4.03
N THR A 69 3.69 6.81 4.33
CA THR A 69 5.09 7.22 4.29
C THR A 69 5.93 6.45 5.29
N GLN A 70 5.48 6.29 6.52
CA GLN A 70 6.16 5.47 7.53
C GLN A 70 6.28 4.01 7.10
N VAL A 71 5.21 3.44 6.54
CA VAL A 71 5.23 2.08 6.00
C VAL A 71 6.26 1.95 4.87
N SER A 72 6.31 2.92 3.97
CA SER A 72 7.27 2.94 2.86
C SER A 72 8.72 3.00 3.36
N LEU A 73 9.00 3.87 4.33
CA LEU A 73 10.35 4.06 4.86
C LEU A 73 10.85 2.84 5.63
N HIS A 74 9.98 2.18 6.37
CA HIS A 74 10.38 1.06 7.24
C HIS A 74 10.27 -0.31 6.56
N PHE A 75 9.35 -0.49 5.61
CA PHE A 75 9.02 -1.80 5.04
C PHE A 75 9.08 -1.82 3.51
N GLY A 76 9.34 -0.69 2.87
CA GLY A 76 9.51 -0.59 1.43
C GLY A 76 8.21 -0.32 0.66
N LEU A 77 8.37 -0.08 -0.64
CA LEU A 77 7.28 0.34 -1.53
C LEU A 77 6.18 -0.69 -1.69
N GLN A 78 6.52 -1.97 -1.68
CA GLN A 78 5.52 -3.04 -1.80
C GLN A 78 4.56 -3.04 -0.62
N ALA A 79 5.08 -2.87 0.60
CA ALA A 79 4.26 -2.74 1.80
C ALA A 79 3.37 -1.49 1.74
N ALA A 80 3.91 -0.36 1.33
CA ALA A 80 3.15 0.88 1.15
C ALA A 80 2.04 0.72 0.10
N PHE A 81 2.31 0.00 -0.98
CA PHE A 81 1.32 -0.29 -2.02
C PHE A 81 0.17 -1.16 -1.48
N VAL A 82 0.50 -2.20 -0.71
CA VAL A 82 -0.51 -3.07 -0.06
C VAL A 82 -1.36 -2.27 0.94
N PHE A 83 -0.73 -1.44 1.76
CA PHE A 83 -1.44 -0.56 2.69
C PHE A 83 -2.39 0.40 1.97
N SER A 84 -1.89 1.10 0.95
CA SER A 84 -2.67 2.11 0.21
C SER A 84 -3.83 1.48 -0.58
N GLY A 85 -3.62 0.33 -1.21
CA GLY A 85 -4.67 -0.42 -1.90
C GLY A 85 -5.75 -0.90 -0.93
N SER A 86 -5.35 -1.37 0.24
CA SER A 86 -6.27 -1.79 1.30
C SER A 86 -7.05 -0.62 1.89
N PHE A 87 -6.41 0.53 2.04
CA PHE A 87 -7.09 1.78 2.40
C PHE A 87 -8.17 2.14 1.37
N GLY A 88 -7.83 2.13 0.08
CA GLY A 88 -8.79 2.38 -0.98
C GLY A 88 -9.98 1.43 -0.94
N TYR A 89 -9.73 0.14 -0.71
CA TYR A 89 -10.80 -0.84 -0.51
C TYR A 89 -11.66 -0.50 0.71
N GLY A 90 -11.04 -0.15 1.84
CA GLY A 90 -11.75 0.23 3.07
C GLY A 90 -12.67 1.43 2.89
N THR A 91 -12.29 2.40 2.04
CA THR A 91 -13.13 3.57 1.76
C THR A 91 -14.32 3.26 0.86
N ALA A 92 -14.21 2.26 0.00
CA ALA A 92 -15.15 2.02 -1.10
C ALA A 92 -16.12 0.85 -0.84
N HIS A 93 -15.74 -0.14 -0.01
CA HIS A 93 -16.58 -1.29 0.21
C HIS A 93 -17.76 -0.97 1.14
N ASP A 94 -18.84 -1.71 0.95
CA ASP A 94 -19.98 -1.64 1.86
C ASP A 94 -19.64 -2.30 3.21
N PHE A 95 -19.89 -1.60 4.29
CA PHE A 95 -19.75 -2.13 5.64
C PHE A 95 -20.85 -1.56 6.55
N ASP A 96 -21.13 -2.27 7.64
CA ASP A 96 -22.15 -1.83 8.59
C ASP A 96 -21.67 -0.56 9.32
N ARG A 97 -22.44 0.51 9.17
CA ARG A 97 -22.18 1.80 9.84
C ARG A 97 -22.16 1.72 11.36
N LYS A 98 -22.72 0.67 11.95
CA LYS A 98 -22.59 0.38 13.38
C LYS A 98 -21.16 0.09 13.80
N ALA A 99 -20.29 -0.29 12.84
CA ALA A 99 -18.86 -0.48 13.08
C ALA A 99 -18.05 0.82 13.12
N CYS A 100 -18.63 1.97 12.74
CA CYS A 100 -17.92 3.26 12.73
C CYS A 100 -17.26 3.63 14.08
N PRO A 101 -17.92 3.51 15.24
CA PRO A 101 -17.25 3.80 16.51
C PRO A 101 -16.01 2.96 16.75
N GLN A 102 -16.03 1.68 16.38
CA GLN A 102 -14.88 0.79 16.48
C GLN A 102 -13.76 1.22 15.52
N ALA A 103 -14.07 1.46 14.25
CA ALA A 103 -13.09 1.89 13.25
C ALA A 103 -12.42 3.22 13.62
N LEU A 104 -13.19 4.19 14.08
CA LEU A 104 -12.67 5.48 14.54
C LEU A 104 -11.81 5.34 15.80
N GLY A 105 -12.21 4.49 16.75
CA GLY A 105 -11.43 4.21 17.95
C GLY A 105 -10.11 3.52 17.65
N ASP A 106 -10.12 2.51 16.78
CA ASP A 106 -8.93 1.80 16.34
C ASP A 106 -7.96 2.71 15.57
N PHE A 107 -8.49 3.58 14.71
CA PHE A 107 -7.69 4.58 14.01
C PHE A 107 -7.05 5.58 14.97
N LYS A 108 -7.79 6.05 15.97
CA LYS A 108 -7.26 6.94 17.01
C LYS A 108 -6.09 6.28 17.76
N ALA A 109 -6.22 5.00 18.11
CA ALA A 109 -5.18 4.23 18.77
C ALA A 109 -3.95 4.08 17.87
N LEU A 110 -4.15 3.80 16.59
CA LEU A 110 -3.09 3.68 15.59
C LEU A 110 -2.31 5.00 15.44
N ARG A 111 -3.01 6.12 15.34
CA ARG A 111 -2.39 7.45 15.29
C ARG A 111 -1.54 7.72 16.51
N ALA A 112 -2.09 7.48 17.69
CA ALA A 112 -1.38 7.70 18.94
C ALA A 112 -0.09 6.90 19.01
N LYS A 113 -0.09 5.70 18.45
CA LYS A 113 1.08 4.81 18.47
C LYS A 113 2.16 5.20 17.45
N TYR A 114 1.77 5.61 16.26
CA TYR A 114 2.72 5.77 15.13
C TYR A 114 2.89 7.21 14.64
N LEU A 115 1.95 8.10 14.93
CA LEU A 115 1.97 9.50 14.51
C LEU A 115 2.01 10.47 15.67
N ALA A 116 2.15 10.01 16.91
CA ALA A 116 2.28 10.89 18.06
C ALA A 116 3.53 11.77 17.91
N PRO A 117 3.45 13.07 18.25
CA PRO A 117 4.59 13.98 18.20
C PRO A 117 5.71 13.55 19.17
#